data_f1f14a0ecca0113cc54df879c8394fe8
#
_entry.id   f1f14a0ecca0113cc54df879c8394fe8
#
_cell.length_a   1.000
_cell.length_b   1.000
_cell.length_c   1.000
_cell.angle_alpha   90.00
_cell.angle_beta   90.00
_cell.angle_gamma   90.00
#
_symmetry.space_group_name_H-M   'P 1'
#
loop_
_entity.id
_entity.type
_entity.pdbx_description
1 polymer ?
#
loop_
_entity_poly.entity_id
_entity_poly.type
_entity_poly.pdbx_seq_one_letter_code
_entity_poly.pdbx_strand_id
1 'polypeptide(L)'
;MLGYVVSYKPEMKVKEAELYKAYYCGICKSIGKRYGQLPRMVLSYDAAFLAIILDSIYEESEYLNRERCIANPFKKKAIAYNEAIDFAGDIMLILAWHKLRDDAEDEGKKTADIASKLMHGKYEKLAAARPEFCNRLEEHLNELKNLESEKCSSIDKASEAFAKIMEDIFQEGVRAVAKAHAMDAVYDELAYEDDIDEPITKDGIKTNIQIMSRIGYHIGKWIYLMDAYDDIDDNIKSGAYNPLIYRFNYVDGEDVEAFKGRIKDDVERLLVLYLAEIAKAVDLMDIKKNKGIIENVIYVGLLKRTEKLLNGGEKEDE
;
A
#
# COMPACT_ATOMS: atom_id res chain seq x y z
N MET A 1 0.13 -8.17 6.18
CA MET A 1 0.67 -6.82 5.86
C MET A 1 -0.19 -5.93 4.94
N LEU A 2 -1.33 -6.33 4.39
CA LEU A 2 -2.22 -5.50 3.58
C LEU A 2 -3.56 -5.29 4.28
N GLY A 3 -4.24 -4.16 4.02
CA GLY A 3 -5.55 -3.85 4.58
C GLY A 3 -5.52 -2.94 5.81
N TYR A 4 -4.37 -2.32 6.10
CA TYR A 4 -4.25 -1.39 7.23
C TYR A 4 -4.56 0.06 6.85
N VAL A 5 -4.23 0.48 5.60
CA VAL A 5 -4.44 1.86 5.14
C VAL A 5 -5.85 2.02 4.59
N VAL A 6 -6.77 2.41 5.45
CA VAL A 6 -8.19 2.51 5.12
C VAL A 6 -8.78 3.87 5.53
N SER A 7 -9.83 4.29 4.83
CA SER A 7 -10.58 5.49 5.17
C SER A 7 -11.50 5.26 6.37
N TYR A 8 -11.73 6.31 7.16
CA TYR A 8 -12.75 6.30 8.20
C TYR A 8 -14.09 6.79 7.64
N LYS A 9 -14.90 5.86 7.15
CA LYS A 9 -16.16 6.11 6.44
C LYS A 9 -17.14 7.04 7.17
N PRO A 10 -17.30 6.95 8.52
CA PRO A 10 -18.26 7.83 9.23
C PRO A 10 -18.01 9.33 9.06
N GLU A 11 -16.75 9.73 8.78
CA GLU A 11 -16.36 11.13 8.60
C GLU A 11 -16.11 11.52 7.14
N MET A 12 -16.36 10.61 6.19
CA MET A 12 -16.25 10.93 4.75
C MET A 12 -17.53 11.58 4.22
N LYS A 13 -17.38 12.57 3.33
CA LYS A 13 -18.49 13.01 2.50
C LYS A 13 -18.94 11.89 1.56
N VAL A 14 -20.23 11.79 1.29
CA VAL A 14 -20.80 10.75 0.41
C VAL A 14 -20.08 10.68 -0.94
N LYS A 15 -19.82 11.84 -1.57
CA LYS A 15 -19.12 11.92 -2.83
C LYS A 15 -17.67 11.37 -2.77
N GLU A 16 -16.99 11.60 -1.66
CA GLU A 16 -15.61 11.12 -1.43
C GLU A 16 -15.61 9.60 -1.23
N ALA A 17 -16.55 9.08 -0.46
CA ALA A 17 -16.71 7.63 -0.28
C ALA A 17 -17.08 6.92 -1.59
N GLU A 18 -17.91 7.53 -2.45
CA GLU A 18 -18.21 6.99 -3.78
C GLU A 18 -17.00 7.01 -4.69
N LEU A 19 -16.21 8.08 -4.67
CA LEU A 19 -14.99 8.20 -5.46
C LEU A 19 -13.92 7.21 -4.97
N TYR A 20 -13.71 7.07 -3.67
CA TYR A 20 -12.81 6.06 -3.11
C TYR A 20 -13.16 4.64 -3.59
N LYS A 21 -14.47 4.30 -3.60
CA LYS A 21 -14.96 3.04 -4.16
C LYS A 21 -14.75 2.94 -5.66
N ALA A 22 -14.83 4.05 -6.40
CA ALA A 22 -14.60 4.05 -7.84
C ALA A 22 -13.13 3.72 -8.16
N TYR A 23 -12.16 4.22 -7.39
CA TYR A 23 -10.74 3.85 -7.51
C TYR A 23 -10.52 2.36 -7.21
N TYR A 24 -11.05 1.86 -6.09
CA TYR A 24 -11.00 0.43 -5.75
C TYR A 24 -11.56 -0.44 -6.88
N CYS A 25 -12.72 -0.08 -7.43
CA CYS A 25 -13.33 -0.78 -8.54
C CYS A 25 -12.49 -0.64 -9.84
N GLY A 26 -11.84 0.50 -10.04
CA GLY A 26 -10.91 0.75 -11.14
C GLY A 26 -9.74 -0.23 -11.12
N ILE A 27 -9.06 -0.35 -9.99
CA ILE A 27 -7.94 -1.29 -9.80
C ILE A 27 -8.42 -2.73 -10.04
N CYS A 28 -9.58 -3.09 -9.47
CA CYS A 28 -10.21 -4.39 -9.70
C CYS A 28 -10.41 -4.69 -11.19
N LYS A 29 -10.85 -3.71 -11.97
CA LYS A 29 -11.07 -3.84 -13.43
C LYS A 29 -9.74 -3.89 -14.19
N SER A 30 -8.79 -3.01 -13.84
CA SER A 30 -7.46 -2.97 -14.43
C SER A 30 -6.76 -4.33 -14.26
N ILE A 31 -6.67 -4.85 -13.04
CA ILE A 31 -6.10 -6.17 -12.76
C ILE A 31 -6.82 -7.24 -13.59
N GLY A 32 -8.15 -7.25 -13.58
CA GLY A 32 -8.93 -8.25 -14.29
C GLY A 32 -8.73 -8.23 -15.80
N LYS A 33 -8.59 -7.06 -16.41
CA LYS A 33 -8.36 -6.87 -17.84
C LYS A 33 -6.92 -7.25 -18.25
N ARG A 34 -5.92 -6.84 -17.44
CA ARG A 34 -4.51 -6.97 -17.78
C ARG A 34 -3.92 -8.30 -17.34
N TYR A 35 -4.38 -8.85 -16.21
CA TYR A 35 -3.75 -10.01 -15.56
C TYR A 35 -4.71 -11.18 -15.32
N GLY A 36 -6.01 -11.01 -15.55
CA GLY A 36 -7.03 -12.04 -15.37
C GLY A 36 -7.65 -12.05 -13.98
N GLN A 37 -8.45 -13.08 -13.67
CA GLN A 37 -9.31 -13.07 -12.48
C GLN A 37 -8.57 -13.39 -11.18
N LEU A 38 -7.60 -14.31 -11.23
CA LEU A 38 -6.89 -14.78 -10.05
C LEU A 38 -6.20 -13.64 -9.27
N PRO A 39 -5.43 -12.73 -9.89
CA PRO A 39 -4.78 -11.64 -9.16
C PRO A 39 -5.74 -10.63 -8.52
N ARG A 40 -7.03 -10.63 -8.88
CA ARG A 40 -8.03 -9.75 -8.26
C ARG A 40 -8.32 -10.11 -6.79
N MET A 41 -7.99 -11.34 -6.38
CA MET A 41 -8.22 -11.80 -5.01
C MET A 41 -7.31 -11.11 -3.99
N VAL A 42 -6.20 -10.52 -4.44
CA VAL A 42 -5.25 -9.80 -3.57
C VAL A 42 -5.53 -8.30 -3.47
N LEU A 43 -6.61 -7.82 -4.08
CA LEU A 43 -6.99 -6.41 -4.06
C LEU A 43 -7.30 -5.95 -2.63
N SER A 44 -6.68 -4.86 -2.21
CA SER A 44 -6.88 -4.21 -0.91
C SER A 44 -7.24 -2.74 -1.05
N TYR A 45 -7.72 -2.14 0.03
CA TYR A 45 -7.96 -0.70 0.09
C TYR A 45 -6.66 0.12 0.14
N ASP A 46 -5.53 -0.46 0.58
CA ASP A 46 -4.22 0.18 0.50
C ASP A 46 -3.86 0.56 -0.94
N ALA A 47 -4.19 -0.32 -1.91
CA ALA A 47 -3.99 -0.03 -3.32
C ALA A 47 -4.86 1.15 -3.81
N ALA A 48 -6.09 1.26 -3.31
CA ALA A 48 -6.97 2.38 -3.65
C ALA A 48 -6.40 3.69 -3.09
N PHE A 49 -5.88 3.69 -1.87
CA PHE A 49 -5.21 4.85 -1.29
C PHE A 49 -3.95 5.22 -2.08
N LEU A 50 -3.11 4.24 -2.43
CA LEU A 50 -1.92 4.47 -3.26
C LEU A 50 -2.29 5.14 -4.59
N ALA A 51 -3.30 4.65 -5.29
CA ALA A 51 -3.74 5.26 -6.54
C ALA A 51 -4.25 6.70 -6.34
N ILE A 52 -5.05 6.94 -5.29
CA ILE A 52 -5.61 8.27 -5.00
C ILE A 52 -4.52 9.29 -4.66
N ILE A 53 -3.54 8.92 -3.83
CA ILE A 53 -2.49 9.86 -3.42
C ILE A 53 -1.54 10.17 -4.58
N LEU A 54 -1.22 9.19 -5.43
CA LEU A 54 -0.40 9.39 -6.62
C LEU A 54 -1.10 10.26 -7.68
N ASP A 55 -2.41 10.09 -7.83
CA ASP A 55 -3.21 10.87 -8.78
C ASP A 55 -3.50 12.30 -8.26
N SER A 56 -3.39 12.52 -6.96
CA SER A 56 -3.75 13.81 -6.34
C SER A 56 -2.82 14.97 -6.65
N ILE A 57 -1.63 14.69 -7.17
CA ILE A 57 -0.64 15.72 -7.55
C ILE A 57 -0.86 16.30 -8.94
N TYR A 58 -1.87 15.81 -9.67
CA TYR A 58 -2.27 16.27 -11.01
C TYR A 58 -3.68 16.85 -10.97
N GLU A 59 -3.93 17.85 -11.85
CA GLU A 59 -5.23 18.56 -11.87
C GLU A 59 -6.29 17.84 -12.70
N GLU A 60 -5.89 17.02 -13.67
CA GLU A 60 -6.81 16.33 -14.56
C GLU A 60 -7.85 15.51 -13.79
N SER A 61 -9.11 15.60 -14.24
CA SER A 61 -10.20 14.85 -13.65
C SER A 61 -10.10 13.37 -14.02
N GLU A 62 -10.45 12.51 -13.08
CA GLU A 62 -10.54 11.07 -13.32
C GLU A 62 -11.60 10.77 -14.40
N TYR A 63 -11.27 9.91 -15.35
CA TYR A 63 -12.27 9.36 -16.25
C TYR A 63 -13.17 8.37 -15.48
N LEU A 64 -14.43 8.74 -15.29
CA LEU A 64 -15.41 7.91 -14.59
C LEU A 64 -16.37 7.27 -15.58
N ASN A 65 -16.49 5.94 -15.55
CA ASN A 65 -17.50 5.19 -16.31
C ASN A 65 -18.38 4.36 -15.39
N ARG A 66 -19.60 4.03 -15.83
CA ARG A 66 -20.52 3.14 -15.09
C ARG A 66 -20.57 1.75 -15.71
N GLU A 67 -19.98 0.80 -15.02
CA GLU A 67 -19.89 -0.59 -15.46
C GLU A 67 -20.48 -1.58 -14.46
N ARG A 68 -20.80 -2.77 -14.96
CA ARG A 68 -21.23 -3.89 -14.11
C ARG A 68 -20.07 -4.45 -13.32
N CYS A 69 -20.28 -4.66 -12.03
CA CYS A 69 -19.33 -5.34 -11.16
C CYS A 69 -19.43 -6.86 -11.34
N ILE A 70 -18.30 -7.56 -11.40
CA ILE A 70 -18.30 -9.02 -11.51
C ILE A 70 -18.91 -9.69 -10.26
N ALA A 71 -18.58 -9.14 -9.07
CA ALA A 71 -19.15 -9.63 -7.81
C ALA A 71 -20.65 -9.30 -7.64
N ASN A 72 -21.15 -8.26 -8.35
CA ASN A 72 -22.57 -7.91 -8.34
C ASN A 72 -23.00 -7.42 -9.74
N PRO A 73 -23.31 -8.34 -10.66
CA PRO A 73 -23.59 -8.00 -12.06
C PRO A 73 -24.91 -7.25 -12.27
N PHE A 74 -25.77 -7.20 -11.26
CA PHE A 74 -27.05 -6.48 -11.33
C PHE A 74 -26.93 -4.97 -11.08
N LYS A 75 -25.81 -4.52 -10.48
CA LYS A 75 -25.59 -3.10 -10.19
C LYS A 75 -24.44 -2.55 -11.03
N LYS A 76 -24.67 -1.41 -11.70
CA LYS A 76 -23.61 -0.61 -12.28
C LYS A 76 -22.97 0.23 -11.18
N LYS A 77 -21.63 0.21 -11.08
CA LYS A 77 -20.84 1.02 -10.17
C LYS A 77 -20.01 2.04 -10.96
N ALA A 78 -19.71 3.17 -10.35
CA ALA A 78 -18.71 4.07 -10.89
C ALA A 78 -17.33 3.39 -10.84
N ILE A 79 -16.59 3.50 -11.91
CA ILE A 79 -15.25 2.95 -12.09
C ILE A 79 -14.35 4.10 -12.53
N ALA A 80 -13.29 4.35 -11.80
CA ALA A 80 -12.28 5.33 -12.19
C ALA A 80 -11.20 4.67 -13.04
N TYR A 81 -10.62 5.44 -13.95
CA TYR A 81 -9.55 5.00 -14.85
C TYR A 81 -8.50 6.11 -14.94
N ASN A 82 -7.27 5.79 -14.61
CA ASN A 82 -6.07 6.60 -14.79
C ASN A 82 -4.82 5.72 -14.61
N GLU A 83 -3.65 6.30 -14.84
CA GLU A 83 -2.36 5.60 -14.77
C GLU A 83 -2.00 5.20 -13.34
N ALA A 84 -2.40 5.98 -12.33
CA ALA A 84 -2.18 5.64 -10.93
C ALA A 84 -2.94 4.36 -10.52
N ILE A 85 -4.14 4.16 -11.07
CA ILE A 85 -4.95 2.94 -10.91
C ILE A 85 -4.25 1.74 -11.55
N ASP A 86 -3.72 1.91 -12.75
CA ASP A 86 -3.00 0.86 -13.46
C ASP A 86 -1.70 0.51 -12.73
N PHE A 87 -0.96 1.52 -12.28
CA PHE A 87 0.24 1.32 -11.46
C PHE A 87 -0.06 0.57 -10.14
N ALA A 88 -1.08 0.99 -9.40
CA ALA A 88 -1.47 0.30 -8.17
C ALA A 88 -1.84 -1.18 -8.44
N GLY A 89 -2.47 -1.47 -9.57
CA GLY A 89 -2.75 -2.84 -10.03
C GLY A 89 -1.48 -3.65 -10.30
N ASP A 90 -0.45 -3.03 -10.89
CA ASP A 90 0.85 -3.64 -11.13
C ASP A 90 1.54 -4.02 -9.82
N ILE A 91 1.60 -3.08 -8.88
CA ILE A 91 2.19 -3.29 -7.56
C ILE A 91 1.49 -4.42 -6.80
N MET A 92 0.15 -4.45 -6.82
CA MET A 92 -0.60 -5.53 -6.18
C MET A 92 -0.23 -6.90 -6.74
N LEU A 93 -0.03 -7.02 -8.06
CA LEU A 93 0.40 -8.28 -8.67
C LEU A 93 1.83 -8.65 -8.26
N ILE A 94 2.75 -7.69 -8.27
CA ILE A 94 4.16 -7.92 -7.90
C ILE A 94 4.24 -8.42 -6.45
N LEU A 95 3.62 -7.70 -5.50
CA LEU A 95 3.64 -8.07 -4.08
C LEU A 95 2.96 -9.41 -3.82
N ALA A 96 1.84 -9.67 -4.50
CA ALA A 96 1.13 -10.95 -4.39
C ALA A 96 1.96 -12.13 -4.90
N TRP A 97 2.71 -11.94 -5.98
CA TRP A 97 3.57 -12.99 -6.51
C TRP A 97 4.71 -13.32 -5.53
N HIS A 98 5.37 -12.30 -4.96
CA HIS A 98 6.41 -12.50 -3.94
C HIS A 98 5.86 -13.21 -2.70
N LYS A 99 4.69 -12.80 -2.20
CA LYS A 99 4.05 -13.46 -1.07
C LYS A 99 3.73 -14.92 -1.36
N LEU A 100 3.15 -15.23 -2.52
CA LEU A 100 2.82 -16.60 -2.89
C LEU A 100 4.09 -17.48 -3.04
N ARG A 101 5.19 -16.90 -3.52
CA ARG A 101 6.48 -17.60 -3.59
C ARG A 101 7.01 -17.92 -2.20
N ASP A 102 6.96 -16.97 -1.30
CA ASP A 102 7.38 -17.10 0.08
C ASP A 102 6.53 -18.15 0.85
N ASP A 103 5.21 -18.07 0.76
CA ASP A 103 4.28 -19.07 1.31
C ASP A 103 4.54 -20.50 0.77
N ALA A 104 4.97 -20.61 -0.49
CA ALA A 104 5.29 -21.91 -1.10
C ALA A 104 6.63 -22.47 -0.61
N GLU A 105 7.64 -21.59 -0.41
CA GLU A 105 8.99 -21.96 0.05
C GLU A 105 8.98 -22.31 1.54
N ASP A 106 8.38 -21.49 2.39
CA ASP A 106 8.47 -21.61 3.85
C ASP A 106 7.44 -22.59 4.44
N GLU A 107 6.21 -22.59 3.91
CA GLU A 107 5.13 -23.42 4.46
C GLU A 107 4.83 -24.67 3.59
N GLY A 108 5.49 -24.83 2.46
CA GLY A 108 5.27 -25.95 1.53
C GLY A 108 3.82 -26.02 1.00
N LYS A 109 3.11 -24.89 0.97
CA LYS A 109 1.72 -24.80 0.52
C LYS A 109 1.62 -25.03 -0.99
N LYS A 110 1.22 -26.23 -1.42
CA LYS A 110 1.06 -26.60 -2.84
C LYS A 110 0.12 -25.64 -3.61
N THR A 111 -0.88 -25.07 -2.95
CA THR A 111 -1.79 -24.09 -3.55
C THR A 111 -1.09 -22.77 -3.87
N ALA A 112 -0.20 -22.31 -2.98
CA ALA A 112 0.62 -21.12 -3.20
C ALA A 112 1.64 -21.33 -4.34
N ASP A 113 2.27 -22.49 -4.42
CA ASP A 113 3.18 -22.87 -5.50
C ASP A 113 2.47 -22.86 -6.87
N ILE A 114 1.28 -23.45 -6.97
CA ILE A 114 0.48 -23.43 -8.21
C ILE A 114 0.09 -21.99 -8.57
N ALA A 115 -0.37 -21.18 -7.61
CA ALA A 115 -0.78 -19.81 -7.84
C ALA A 115 0.41 -18.93 -8.27
N SER A 116 1.58 -19.06 -7.64
CA SER A 116 2.79 -18.33 -8.01
C SER A 116 3.23 -18.66 -9.45
N LYS A 117 3.22 -19.95 -9.84
CA LYS A 117 3.52 -20.38 -11.22
C LYS A 117 2.55 -19.83 -12.24
N LEU A 118 1.24 -19.76 -11.92
CA LEU A 118 0.23 -19.15 -12.80
C LEU A 118 0.40 -17.64 -12.97
N MET A 119 0.99 -16.96 -11.98
CA MET A 119 1.24 -15.52 -12.01
C MET A 119 2.62 -15.17 -12.58
N HIS A 120 3.56 -16.10 -12.59
CA HIS A 120 4.97 -15.90 -12.93
C HIS A 120 5.18 -15.16 -14.26
N GLY A 121 4.60 -15.62 -15.36
CA GLY A 121 4.77 -14.96 -16.66
C GLY A 121 4.19 -13.54 -16.74
N LYS A 122 3.31 -13.16 -15.82
CA LYS A 122 2.80 -11.78 -15.70
C LYS A 122 3.76 -10.94 -14.87
N TYR A 123 4.29 -11.52 -13.79
CA TYR A 123 5.36 -10.92 -12.99
C TYR A 123 6.60 -10.63 -13.85
N GLU A 124 7.09 -11.59 -14.64
CA GLU A 124 8.25 -11.39 -15.52
C GLU A 124 8.08 -10.22 -16.48
N LYS A 125 6.87 -10.03 -17.04
CA LYS A 125 6.61 -8.88 -17.91
C LYS A 125 6.70 -7.54 -17.16
N LEU A 126 6.22 -7.49 -15.93
CA LEU A 126 6.31 -6.30 -15.08
C LEU A 126 7.74 -6.06 -14.62
N ALA A 127 8.47 -7.10 -14.25
CA ALA A 127 9.87 -7.02 -13.86
C ALA A 127 10.76 -6.55 -15.04
N ALA A 128 10.51 -7.02 -16.25
CA ALA A 128 11.19 -6.55 -17.44
C ALA A 128 10.87 -5.08 -17.77
N ALA A 129 9.66 -4.59 -17.44
CA ALA A 129 9.28 -3.20 -17.62
C ALA A 129 9.84 -2.25 -16.54
N ARG A 130 10.16 -2.78 -15.35
CA ARG A 130 10.64 -2.03 -14.16
C ARG A 130 11.80 -2.76 -13.46
N PRO A 131 12.93 -3.05 -14.17
CA PRO A 131 13.97 -3.93 -13.64
C PRO A 131 14.64 -3.37 -12.39
N GLU A 132 14.95 -2.08 -12.34
CA GLU A 132 15.60 -1.45 -11.18
C GLU A 132 14.71 -1.50 -9.94
N PHE A 133 13.42 -1.24 -10.08
CA PHE A 133 12.45 -1.31 -9.00
C PHE A 133 12.33 -2.74 -8.46
N CYS A 134 12.15 -3.74 -9.35
CA CYS A 134 12.00 -5.13 -8.92
C CYS A 134 13.27 -5.68 -8.26
N ASN A 135 14.46 -5.29 -8.74
CA ASN A 135 15.72 -5.67 -8.11
C ASN A 135 15.83 -5.11 -6.68
N ARG A 136 15.55 -3.82 -6.47
CA ARG A 136 15.54 -3.23 -5.12
C ARG A 136 14.51 -3.89 -4.21
N LEU A 137 13.32 -4.17 -4.74
CA LEU A 137 12.28 -4.88 -3.99
C LEU A 137 12.77 -6.25 -3.51
N GLU A 138 13.43 -7.03 -4.38
CA GLU A 138 14.01 -8.33 -4.01
C GLU A 138 15.12 -8.18 -2.97
N GLU A 139 15.99 -7.19 -3.09
CA GLU A 139 17.02 -6.87 -2.09
C GLU A 139 16.41 -6.62 -0.70
N HIS A 140 15.38 -5.78 -0.62
CA HIS A 140 14.71 -5.47 0.65
C HIS A 140 13.93 -6.65 1.23
N LEU A 141 13.30 -7.47 0.39
CA LEU A 141 12.64 -8.70 0.84
C LEU A 141 13.66 -9.72 1.38
N ASN A 142 14.82 -9.85 0.75
CA ASN A 142 15.90 -10.70 1.25
C ASN A 142 16.50 -10.16 2.56
N GLU A 143 16.67 -8.83 2.69
CA GLU A 143 17.10 -8.20 3.95
C GLU A 143 16.11 -8.50 5.09
N LEU A 144 14.80 -8.37 4.82
CA LEU A 144 13.75 -8.70 5.80
C LEU A 144 13.84 -10.18 6.23
N LYS A 145 13.95 -11.11 5.28
CA LYS A 145 14.06 -12.55 5.53
C LYS A 145 15.32 -12.89 6.35
N ASN A 146 16.44 -12.22 6.11
CA ASN A 146 17.65 -12.37 6.90
C ASN A 146 17.45 -11.91 8.35
N LEU A 147 16.85 -10.73 8.57
CA LEU A 147 16.55 -10.21 9.91
C LEU A 147 15.59 -11.12 10.69
N GLU A 148 14.63 -11.72 10.02
CA GLU A 148 13.71 -12.71 10.58
C GLU A 148 14.47 -13.99 11.00
N SER A 149 15.33 -14.52 10.12
CA SER A 149 16.13 -15.72 10.40
C SER A 149 17.12 -15.52 11.55
N GLU A 150 17.68 -14.32 11.69
CA GLU A 150 18.57 -13.91 12.78
C GLU A 150 17.83 -13.58 14.08
N LYS A 151 16.49 -13.61 14.07
CA LYS A 151 15.63 -13.25 15.19
C LYS A 151 15.95 -11.84 15.73
N CYS A 152 16.06 -10.88 14.83
CA CYS A 152 16.43 -9.50 15.14
C CYS A 152 15.48 -8.90 16.18
N SER A 153 16.01 -8.43 17.32
CA SER A 153 15.23 -7.78 18.37
C SER A 153 15.06 -6.26 18.18
N SER A 154 15.64 -5.68 17.13
CA SER A 154 15.51 -4.26 16.84
C SER A 154 14.29 -4.01 15.97
N ILE A 155 13.24 -3.44 16.55
CA ILE A 155 12.01 -3.03 15.82
C ILE A 155 12.39 -2.07 14.67
N ASP A 156 13.33 -1.15 14.91
CA ASP A 156 13.73 -0.17 13.91
C ASP A 156 14.37 -0.83 12.69
N LYS A 157 15.33 -1.75 12.89
CA LYS A 157 15.96 -2.49 11.79
C LYS A 157 14.98 -3.37 11.03
N ALA A 158 14.13 -4.11 11.76
CA ALA A 158 13.16 -5.01 11.13
C ALA A 158 12.12 -4.24 10.31
N SER A 159 11.62 -3.11 10.82
CA SER A 159 10.68 -2.26 10.08
C SER A 159 11.34 -1.48 8.94
N GLU A 160 12.67 -1.26 8.97
CA GLU A 160 13.43 -0.52 7.95
C GLU A 160 13.35 -1.19 6.59
N ALA A 161 13.58 -2.51 6.51
CA ALA A 161 13.53 -3.24 5.26
C ALA A 161 12.15 -3.11 4.58
N PHE A 162 11.06 -3.26 5.34
CA PHE A 162 9.71 -3.07 4.82
C PHE A 162 9.39 -1.61 4.48
N ALA A 163 9.90 -0.66 5.26
CA ALA A 163 9.75 0.77 4.99
C ALA A 163 10.38 1.16 3.65
N LYS A 164 11.56 0.62 3.33
CA LYS A 164 12.21 0.85 2.03
C LYS A 164 11.42 0.28 0.85
N ILE A 165 10.76 -0.87 1.03
CA ILE A 165 9.83 -1.40 0.01
C ILE A 165 8.72 -0.39 -0.28
N MET A 166 8.10 0.15 0.76
CA MET A 166 7.03 1.12 0.59
C MET A 166 7.54 2.46 0.03
N GLU A 167 8.71 2.90 0.45
CA GLU A 167 9.39 4.06 -0.11
C GLU A 167 9.59 3.92 -1.62
N ASP A 168 10.15 2.79 -2.08
CA ASP A 168 10.37 2.51 -3.49
C ASP A 168 9.07 2.44 -4.29
N ILE A 169 8.00 1.86 -3.73
CA ILE A 169 6.67 1.83 -4.36
C ILE A 169 6.15 3.24 -4.61
N PHE A 170 6.21 4.13 -3.62
CA PHE A 170 5.72 5.49 -3.76
C PHE A 170 6.57 6.32 -4.73
N GLN A 171 7.89 6.18 -4.70
CA GLN A 171 8.79 6.83 -5.66
C GLN A 171 8.53 6.39 -7.09
N GLU A 172 8.43 5.08 -7.31
CA GLU A 172 8.17 4.51 -8.63
C GLU A 172 6.78 4.91 -9.14
N GLY A 173 5.81 5.04 -8.23
CA GLY A 173 4.47 5.53 -8.55
C GLY A 173 4.49 6.94 -9.13
N VAL A 174 5.20 7.86 -8.49
CA VAL A 174 5.36 9.23 -9.03
C VAL A 174 6.01 9.22 -10.41
N ARG A 175 7.06 8.42 -10.61
CA ARG A 175 7.75 8.31 -11.92
C ARG A 175 6.82 7.74 -12.99
N ALA A 176 6.03 6.72 -12.65
CA ALA A 176 5.12 6.06 -13.58
C ALA A 176 4.01 7.01 -14.05
N VAL A 177 3.38 7.72 -13.11
CA VAL A 177 2.30 8.66 -13.42
C VAL A 177 2.85 9.88 -14.17
N ALA A 178 3.99 10.45 -13.73
CA ALA A 178 4.64 11.56 -14.44
C ALA A 178 5.02 11.21 -15.88
N LYS A 179 5.48 9.98 -16.12
CA LYS A 179 5.82 9.51 -17.48
C LYS A 179 4.58 9.43 -18.37
N ALA A 180 3.46 8.96 -17.83
CA ALA A 180 2.21 8.86 -18.57
C ALA A 180 1.70 10.25 -18.96
N HIS A 181 1.60 11.18 -18.00
CA HIS A 181 1.21 12.57 -18.29
C HIS A 181 2.14 13.28 -19.28
N ALA A 182 3.45 13.03 -19.23
CA ALA A 182 4.38 13.60 -20.21
C ALA A 182 4.18 13.02 -21.63
N MET A 183 3.74 11.77 -21.74
CA MET A 183 3.40 11.17 -23.03
C MET A 183 2.08 11.72 -23.57
N ASP A 184 1.08 11.92 -22.73
CA ASP A 184 -0.20 12.50 -23.11
C ASP A 184 -0.01 13.96 -23.58
N ALA A 185 0.78 14.77 -22.87
CA ALA A 185 1.11 16.14 -23.27
C ALA A 185 1.79 16.22 -24.65
N VAL A 186 2.65 15.26 -24.99
CA VAL A 186 3.26 15.21 -26.35
C VAL A 186 2.23 14.87 -27.42
N TYR A 187 1.20 14.08 -27.12
CA TYR A 187 0.10 13.82 -28.06
C TYR A 187 -0.83 15.02 -28.19
N ASP A 188 -1.09 15.75 -27.10
CA ASP A 188 -1.92 16.96 -27.10
C ASP A 188 -1.25 18.14 -27.78
N GLU A 189 0.08 18.33 -27.66
CA GLU A 189 0.85 19.34 -28.42
C GLU A 189 0.77 19.14 -29.95
N LEU A 190 0.55 17.90 -30.41
CA LEU A 190 0.34 17.60 -31.81
C LEU A 190 -1.12 17.89 -32.27
N ALA A 191 -2.03 18.12 -31.34
CA ALA A 191 -3.45 18.26 -31.58
C ALA A 191 -3.98 19.72 -31.45
N TYR A 192 -3.43 20.56 -30.58
CA TYR A 192 -3.92 21.94 -30.34
C TYR A 192 -2.81 22.90 -29.89
N GLU A 193 -2.75 24.09 -30.51
CA GLU A 193 -1.77 25.17 -30.25
C GLU A 193 -2.18 26.20 -29.18
N ASP A 194 -3.26 26.04 -28.42
CA ASP A 194 -3.71 27.06 -27.47
C ASP A 194 -4.04 26.46 -26.08
N ASP A 195 -3.46 27.09 -25.04
CA ASP A 195 -3.66 26.89 -23.60
C ASP A 195 -3.00 25.64 -23.00
N ILE A 196 -1.70 25.69 -22.78
CA ILE A 196 -0.94 24.74 -22.01
C ILE A 196 -0.87 25.22 -20.55
N ASP A 197 -1.59 24.57 -19.62
CA ASP A 197 -1.24 24.56 -18.21
C ASP A 197 0.19 23.98 -18.08
N GLU A 198 1.10 24.70 -17.40
CA GLU A 198 2.52 24.37 -17.36
C GLU A 198 2.73 22.90 -16.95
N PRO A 199 3.42 22.09 -17.77
CA PRO A 199 3.73 20.72 -17.40
C PRO A 199 4.55 20.73 -16.11
N ILE A 200 4.29 19.77 -15.18
CA ILE A 200 5.05 19.66 -13.92
C ILE A 200 6.53 19.66 -14.28
N THR A 201 7.24 20.67 -13.82
CA THR A 201 8.66 20.85 -14.12
C THR A 201 9.47 19.67 -13.55
N LYS A 202 10.66 19.41 -14.10
CA LYS A 202 11.57 18.37 -13.55
C LYS A 202 11.82 18.55 -12.05
N ASP A 203 11.86 19.79 -11.56
CA ASP A 203 12.03 20.11 -10.13
C ASP A 203 10.77 19.77 -9.34
N GLY A 204 9.57 19.98 -9.88
CA GLY A 204 8.31 19.57 -9.28
C GLY A 204 8.19 18.05 -9.14
N ILE A 205 8.57 17.29 -10.17
CA ILE A 205 8.61 15.82 -10.11
C ILE A 205 9.58 15.35 -9.03
N LYS A 206 10.78 15.94 -8.93
CA LYS A 206 11.78 15.60 -7.92
C LYS A 206 11.27 15.88 -6.50
N THR A 207 10.60 17.00 -6.29
CA THR A 207 9.98 17.36 -5.01
C THR A 207 8.88 16.35 -4.63
N ASN A 208 8.00 16.01 -5.57
CA ASN A 208 6.97 15.01 -5.35
C ASN A 208 7.55 13.63 -5.03
N ILE A 209 8.63 13.21 -5.69
CA ILE A 209 9.35 11.97 -5.36
C ILE A 209 9.85 12.00 -3.91
N GLN A 210 10.47 13.10 -3.47
CA GLN A 210 11.00 13.22 -2.10
C GLN A 210 9.89 13.17 -1.04
N ILE A 211 8.78 13.87 -1.27
CA ILE A 211 7.64 13.89 -0.36
C ILE A 211 6.97 12.50 -0.30
N MET A 212 6.68 11.90 -1.46
CA MET A 212 6.06 10.58 -1.55
C MET A 212 6.95 9.48 -0.99
N SER A 213 8.27 9.57 -1.19
CA SER A 213 9.28 8.72 -0.55
C SER A 213 9.10 8.71 0.97
N ARG A 214 9.06 9.90 1.58
CA ARG A 214 8.89 10.04 3.03
C ARG A 214 7.54 9.48 3.52
N ILE A 215 6.45 9.72 2.78
CA ILE A 215 5.14 9.18 3.09
C ILE A 215 5.18 7.65 3.03
N GLY A 216 5.68 7.07 1.94
CA GLY A 216 5.80 5.63 1.75
C GLY A 216 6.64 4.97 2.84
N TYR A 217 7.81 5.54 3.16
CA TYR A 217 8.70 5.05 4.20
C TYR A 217 8.01 4.97 5.58
N HIS A 218 7.36 6.04 6.02
CA HIS A 218 6.71 6.04 7.33
C HIS A 218 5.41 5.22 7.37
N ILE A 219 4.67 5.14 6.26
CA ILE A 219 3.56 4.19 6.12
C ILE A 219 4.08 2.75 6.26
N GLY A 220 5.22 2.43 5.65
CA GLY A 220 5.86 1.12 5.77
C GLY A 220 6.25 0.77 7.21
N LYS A 221 6.89 1.70 7.91
CA LYS A 221 7.20 1.56 9.36
C LYS A 221 5.94 1.30 10.18
N TRP A 222 4.88 2.08 9.91
CA TRP A 222 3.61 1.97 10.62
C TRP A 222 2.91 0.63 10.33
N ILE A 223 2.80 0.22 9.06
CA ILE A 223 2.19 -1.06 8.68
C ILE A 223 2.93 -2.23 9.33
N TYR A 224 4.26 -2.24 9.25
CA TYR A 224 5.07 -3.32 9.82
C TYR A 224 4.84 -3.48 11.33
N LEU A 225 4.80 -2.38 12.07
CA LEU A 225 4.59 -2.41 13.51
C LEU A 225 3.15 -2.78 13.89
N MET A 226 2.16 -2.33 13.10
CA MET A 226 0.75 -2.73 13.25
C MET A 226 0.58 -4.24 13.06
N ASP A 227 1.15 -4.80 11.99
CA ASP A 227 1.12 -6.22 11.66
C ASP A 227 1.82 -7.06 12.75
N ALA A 228 3.01 -6.61 13.19
CA ALA A 228 3.74 -7.27 14.26
C ALA A 228 2.94 -7.33 15.58
N TYR A 229 2.19 -6.27 15.92
CA TYR A 229 1.36 -6.26 17.13
C TYR A 229 0.07 -7.09 16.98
N ASP A 230 -0.55 -7.06 15.80
CA ASP A 230 -1.75 -7.85 15.47
C ASP A 230 -1.47 -9.36 15.56
N ASP A 231 -0.29 -9.77 15.08
CA ASP A 231 0.09 -11.17 14.91
C ASP A 231 0.80 -11.79 16.14
N ILE A 232 0.94 -11.08 17.27
CA ILE A 232 1.64 -11.59 18.47
C ILE A 232 1.11 -12.96 18.88
N ASP A 233 -0.22 -13.10 18.99
CA ASP A 233 -0.88 -14.35 19.43
C ASP A 233 -0.56 -15.53 18.52
N ASP A 234 -0.63 -15.31 17.22
CA ASP A 234 -0.43 -16.36 16.22
C ASP A 234 1.06 -16.70 16.08
N ASN A 235 1.94 -15.70 16.20
CA ASN A 235 3.37 -15.92 16.16
C ASN A 235 3.90 -16.66 17.41
N ILE A 236 3.34 -16.40 18.60
CA ILE A 236 3.66 -17.17 19.81
C ILE A 236 3.23 -18.64 19.63
N LYS A 237 2.01 -18.89 19.14
CA LYS A 237 1.48 -20.26 18.94
C LYS A 237 2.25 -21.04 17.89
N SER A 238 2.66 -20.39 16.80
CA SER A 238 3.38 -21.02 15.68
C SER A 238 4.89 -21.09 15.89
N GLY A 239 5.45 -20.28 16.78
CA GLY A 239 6.88 -20.08 16.93
C GLY A 239 7.50 -19.23 15.80
N ALA A 240 6.66 -18.52 15.04
CA ALA A 240 7.10 -17.62 13.98
C ALA A 240 7.82 -16.40 14.56
N TYR A 241 8.68 -15.81 13.75
CA TYR A 241 9.40 -14.59 14.14
C TYR A 241 8.43 -13.42 14.34
N ASN A 242 8.67 -12.64 15.42
CA ASN A 242 8.03 -11.35 15.62
C ASN A 242 8.97 -10.44 16.42
N PRO A 243 9.36 -9.27 15.92
CA PRO A 243 10.36 -8.41 16.57
C PRO A 243 9.94 -7.93 17.96
N LEU A 244 8.63 -7.81 18.23
CA LEU A 244 8.11 -7.42 19.54
C LEU A 244 8.35 -8.49 20.59
N ILE A 245 8.17 -9.76 20.23
CA ILE A 245 8.41 -10.92 21.10
C ILE A 245 9.88 -10.92 21.57
N TYR A 246 10.82 -10.72 20.64
CA TYR A 246 12.25 -10.67 20.95
C TYR A 246 12.68 -9.39 21.65
N ARG A 247 12.15 -8.25 21.23
CA ARG A 247 12.48 -6.94 21.81
C ARG A 247 12.09 -6.83 23.28
N PHE A 248 10.92 -7.33 23.61
CA PHE A 248 10.34 -7.20 24.96
C PHE A 248 10.47 -8.48 25.80
N ASN A 249 11.26 -9.44 25.32
CA ASN A 249 11.57 -10.69 26.04
C ASN A 249 10.33 -11.38 26.56
N TYR A 250 9.44 -11.80 25.64
CA TYR A 250 8.32 -12.68 25.99
C TYR A 250 8.86 -13.97 26.63
N VAL A 251 8.24 -14.41 27.73
CA VAL A 251 8.63 -15.62 28.44
C VAL A 251 7.61 -16.71 28.13
N ASP A 252 8.07 -17.90 27.75
CA ASP A 252 7.20 -19.04 27.48
C ASP A 252 6.27 -19.31 28.67
N GLY A 253 4.95 -19.32 28.40
CA GLY A 253 3.90 -19.46 29.39
C GLY A 253 3.42 -18.15 30.04
N GLU A 254 4.00 -17.00 29.68
CA GLU A 254 3.44 -15.68 30.03
C GLU A 254 2.05 -15.54 29.36
N ASP A 255 1.09 -14.96 30.08
CA ASP A 255 -0.21 -14.66 29.50
C ASP A 255 -0.06 -13.62 28.38
N VAL A 256 -0.59 -13.93 27.20
CA VAL A 256 -0.37 -13.12 25.99
C VAL A 256 -1.03 -11.76 26.11
N GLU A 257 -2.19 -11.64 26.74
CA GLU A 257 -2.86 -10.36 26.97
C GLU A 257 -2.08 -9.51 27.99
N ALA A 258 -1.50 -10.12 29.00
CA ALA A 258 -0.62 -9.43 29.94
C ALA A 258 0.65 -8.92 29.24
N PHE A 259 1.25 -9.74 28.36
CA PHE A 259 2.39 -9.32 27.54
C PHE A 259 2.03 -8.14 26.62
N LYS A 260 0.93 -8.24 25.84
CA LYS A 260 0.44 -7.14 24.97
C LYS A 260 0.17 -5.87 25.77
N GLY A 261 -0.46 -6.00 26.95
CA GLY A 261 -0.71 -4.85 27.84
C GLY A 261 0.58 -4.20 28.34
N ARG A 262 1.62 -5.00 28.64
CA ARG A 262 2.93 -4.51 29.09
C ARG A 262 3.68 -3.69 28.05
N ILE A 263 3.57 -4.04 26.78
CA ILE A 263 4.30 -3.37 25.68
C ILE A 263 3.47 -2.29 24.97
N LYS A 264 2.17 -2.20 25.24
CA LYS A 264 1.21 -1.34 24.52
C LYS A 264 1.67 0.11 24.43
N ASP A 265 2.05 0.73 25.53
CA ASP A 265 2.45 2.14 25.57
C ASP A 265 3.70 2.43 24.73
N ASP A 266 4.64 1.47 24.69
CA ASP A 266 5.86 1.60 23.87
C ASP A 266 5.54 1.50 22.38
N VAL A 267 4.67 0.55 21.99
CA VAL A 267 4.21 0.37 20.63
C VAL A 267 3.38 1.57 20.18
N GLU A 268 2.45 2.05 21.00
CA GLU A 268 1.62 3.23 20.72
C GLU A 268 2.48 4.47 20.45
N ARG A 269 3.50 4.72 21.26
CA ARG A 269 4.42 5.86 21.05
C ARG A 269 5.11 5.79 19.69
N LEU A 270 5.57 4.62 19.26
CA LEU A 270 6.20 4.45 17.94
C LEU A 270 5.20 4.65 16.81
N LEU A 271 4.00 4.07 16.92
CA LEU A 271 2.94 4.21 15.92
C LEU A 271 2.54 5.68 15.75
N VAL A 272 2.33 6.41 16.87
CA VAL A 272 2.00 7.84 16.84
C VAL A 272 3.13 8.67 16.23
N LEU A 273 4.39 8.32 16.50
CA LEU A 273 5.54 8.98 15.89
C LEU A 273 5.51 8.82 14.35
N TYR A 274 5.26 7.61 13.85
CA TYR A 274 5.17 7.37 12.41
C TYR A 274 3.99 8.12 11.78
N LEU A 275 2.82 8.14 12.44
CA LEU A 275 1.67 8.92 11.98
C LEU A 275 1.99 10.42 11.90
N ALA A 276 2.71 10.96 12.88
CA ALA A 276 3.13 12.37 12.88
C ALA A 276 4.09 12.69 11.71
N GLU A 277 5.01 11.78 11.37
CA GLU A 277 5.93 11.96 10.24
C GLU A 277 5.20 11.84 8.88
N ILE A 278 4.21 10.93 8.77
CA ILE A 278 3.33 10.87 7.59
C ILE A 278 2.57 12.19 7.42
N ALA A 279 1.95 12.69 8.49
CA ALA A 279 1.18 13.94 8.48
C ALA A 279 2.04 15.12 8.02
N LYS A 280 3.25 15.28 8.60
CA LYS A 280 4.20 16.32 8.19
C LYS A 280 4.60 16.24 6.71
N ALA A 281 4.74 15.03 6.17
CA ALA A 281 5.06 14.87 4.77
C ALA A 281 3.88 15.21 3.86
N VAL A 282 2.65 14.81 4.25
CA VAL A 282 1.42 15.16 3.51
C VAL A 282 1.16 16.66 3.54
N ASP A 283 1.48 17.36 4.63
CA ASP A 283 1.36 18.82 4.72
C ASP A 283 2.26 19.58 3.73
N LEU A 284 3.30 18.92 3.21
CA LEU A 284 4.19 19.47 2.18
C LEU A 284 3.71 19.20 0.75
N MET A 285 2.68 18.36 0.58
CA MET A 285 2.15 18.03 -0.74
C MET A 285 1.35 19.20 -1.32
N ASP A 286 1.56 19.48 -2.60
CA ASP A 286 0.65 20.30 -3.39
C ASP A 286 -0.50 19.44 -3.94
N ILE A 287 -1.52 19.23 -3.10
CA ILE A 287 -2.66 18.37 -3.40
C ILE A 287 -3.64 19.13 -4.31
N LYS A 288 -3.71 18.73 -5.58
CA LYS A 288 -4.58 19.36 -6.59
C LYS A 288 -6.03 18.84 -6.52
N LYS A 289 -6.22 17.55 -6.19
CA LYS A 289 -7.54 16.92 -6.09
C LYS A 289 -7.59 15.87 -4.98
N ASN A 290 -8.78 15.38 -4.65
CA ASN A 290 -9.00 14.29 -3.69
C ASN A 290 -8.55 14.60 -2.24
N LYS A 291 -8.27 15.86 -1.92
CA LYS A 291 -7.73 16.31 -0.63
C LYS A 291 -8.52 15.74 0.56
N GLY A 292 -9.85 15.83 0.55
CA GLY A 292 -10.67 15.33 1.66
C GLY A 292 -10.57 13.81 1.87
N ILE A 293 -10.32 13.03 0.81
CA ILE A 293 -10.08 11.59 0.94
C ILE A 293 -8.72 11.33 1.60
N ILE A 294 -7.69 12.03 1.15
CA ILE A 294 -6.32 11.90 1.69
C ILE A 294 -6.30 12.30 3.16
N GLU A 295 -6.88 13.45 3.49
CA GLU A 295 -6.99 13.94 4.88
C GLU A 295 -7.76 12.96 5.77
N ASN A 296 -8.87 12.40 5.29
CA ASN A 296 -9.63 11.40 6.04
C ASN A 296 -8.79 10.14 6.31
N VAL A 297 -8.06 9.62 5.32
CA VAL A 297 -7.22 8.43 5.53
C VAL A 297 -6.08 8.75 6.51
N ILE A 298 -5.32 9.83 6.26
CA ILE A 298 -4.07 10.12 6.98
C ILE A 298 -4.34 10.60 8.41
N TYR A 299 -5.24 11.57 8.60
CA TYR A 299 -5.44 12.19 9.92
C TYR A 299 -6.48 11.48 10.78
N VAL A 300 -7.36 10.67 10.17
CA VAL A 300 -8.42 9.99 10.92
C VAL A 300 -8.32 8.48 10.78
N GLY A 301 -8.26 7.95 9.56
CA GLY A 301 -8.31 6.52 9.29
C GLY A 301 -7.17 5.74 9.94
N LEU A 302 -5.92 6.17 9.73
CA LEU A 302 -4.74 5.52 10.31
C LEU A 302 -4.77 5.58 11.85
N LEU A 303 -5.14 6.73 12.43
CA LEU A 303 -5.25 6.88 13.88
C LEU A 303 -6.33 5.96 14.46
N LYS A 304 -7.53 5.95 13.87
CA LYS A 304 -8.62 5.07 14.31
C LYS A 304 -8.27 3.59 14.18
N ARG A 305 -7.53 3.22 13.14
CA ARG A 305 -7.03 1.85 12.98
C ARG A 305 -6.02 1.49 14.07
N THR A 306 -5.12 2.40 14.43
CA THR A 306 -4.17 2.24 15.53
C THR A 306 -4.89 2.07 16.87
N GLU A 307 -5.83 2.97 17.20
CA GLU A 307 -6.62 2.90 18.43
C GLU A 307 -7.40 1.58 18.52
N LYS A 308 -8.04 1.15 17.42
CA LYS A 308 -8.83 -0.08 17.37
C LYS A 308 -7.95 -1.31 17.66
N LEU A 309 -6.78 -1.41 17.03
CA LEU A 309 -5.85 -2.51 17.24
C LEU A 309 -5.35 -2.58 18.69
N LEU A 310 -4.88 -1.46 19.23
CA LEU A 310 -4.31 -1.40 20.58
C LEU A 310 -5.33 -1.63 21.69
N ASN A 311 -6.62 -1.40 21.44
CA ASN A 311 -7.70 -1.58 22.41
C ASN A 311 -8.46 -2.90 22.25
N GLY A 312 -7.96 -3.86 21.45
CA GLY A 312 -8.56 -5.18 21.27
C GLY A 312 -9.89 -5.17 20.51
N GLY A 313 -10.11 -4.17 19.63
CA GLY A 313 -11.33 -4.10 18.81
C GLY A 313 -11.34 -5.19 17.75
N GLU A 314 -12.44 -5.96 17.64
CA GLU A 314 -12.63 -6.97 16.61
C GLU A 314 -12.43 -6.40 15.19
N LYS A 315 -11.85 -7.21 14.29
CA LYS A 315 -11.82 -6.93 12.85
C LYS A 315 -13.28 -6.95 12.38
N GLU A 316 -13.91 -5.76 12.21
CA GLU A 316 -15.15 -5.70 11.45
C GLU A 316 -14.83 -6.06 10.00
N ASP A 317 -15.48 -7.11 9.49
CA ASP A 317 -15.50 -7.43 8.07
C ASP A 317 -16.10 -6.25 7.30
N GLU A 318 -15.26 -5.51 6.56
CA GLU A 318 -15.64 -4.35 5.74
C GLU A 318 -16.20 -4.74 4.35
#